data_7f6255bee87f96cbeb77bfe540fa6b3d
#
_entry.id   7f6255bee87f96cbeb77bfe540fa6b3d
#
_cell.length_a   1.000
_cell.length_b   1.000
_cell.length_c   1.000
_cell.angle_alpha   90.00
_cell.angle_beta   90.00
_cell.angle_gamma   90.00
#
_symmetry.space_group_name_H-M   'P 1'
#
loop_
_entity.id
_entity.type
_entity.pdbx_description
1 polymer ?
#
loop_
_entity_poly.entity_id
_entity_poly.type
_entity_poly.pdbx_seq_one_letter_code
_entity_poly.pdbx_strand_id
1 'polypeptide(L)'
;SRTVSGASVYTISASGERRIDKEANRNNWRIPLEDGAPQRVSSILEDLVKRETKTRSSEFAEMLLPELEKSGPVLRNTHREAGFYVLLAPDVPAVLLEMGFLTNREDAKRLQSEQGIRKAMSAVKRGIDRFFDKQDILMAGQEANG
;
A
#
# COMPACT_ATOMS: atom_id res chain seq x y z
N SER A 1 6.24 -7.12 -22.20
CA SER A 1 7.42 -7.82 -22.71
C SER A 1 7.47 -9.25 -22.14
N ARG A 2 7.73 -10.25 -22.98
CA ARG A 2 7.84 -11.67 -22.56
C ARG A 2 9.05 -11.93 -21.64
N THR A 3 9.95 -10.96 -21.52
CA THR A 3 11.17 -11.04 -20.71
C THR A 3 11.02 -10.45 -19.30
N VAL A 4 9.97 -9.68 -19.06
CA VAL A 4 9.70 -9.13 -17.72
C VAL A 4 8.98 -10.19 -16.90
N SER A 5 9.45 -10.43 -15.68
CA SER A 5 8.88 -11.39 -14.73
C SER A 5 9.06 -10.91 -13.29
N GLY A 6 8.26 -11.47 -12.40
CA GLY A 6 8.35 -11.23 -10.97
C GLY A 6 7.29 -10.27 -10.43
N ALA A 7 7.12 -10.31 -9.11
CA ALA A 7 6.18 -9.46 -8.40
C ALA A 7 6.70 -8.02 -8.23
N SER A 8 5.78 -7.08 -8.07
CA SER A 8 6.05 -5.68 -7.69
C SER A 8 4.93 -5.12 -6.84
N VAL A 9 5.24 -4.10 -6.04
CA VAL A 9 4.27 -3.41 -5.18
C VAL A 9 4.24 -1.94 -5.57
N TYR A 10 3.04 -1.38 -5.68
CA TYR A 10 2.82 0.04 -5.97
C TYR A 10 2.18 0.74 -4.79
N THR A 11 2.67 1.94 -4.52
CA THR A 11 2.06 2.93 -3.63
C THR A 11 1.66 4.17 -4.41
N ILE A 12 0.94 5.08 -3.77
CA ILE A 12 0.47 6.32 -4.40
C ILE A 12 1.65 7.21 -4.81
N SER A 13 1.62 7.71 -6.05
CA SER A 13 2.57 8.72 -6.53
C SER A 13 2.14 10.15 -6.19
N ALA A 14 3.05 11.11 -6.28
CA ALA A 14 2.74 12.53 -6.13
C ALA A 14 1.67 13.03 -7.13
N SER A 15 1.60 12.45 -8.33
CA SER A 15 0.52 12.76 -9.28
C SER A 15 -0.81 12.17 -8.86
N GLY A 16 -0.79 11.00 -8.19
CA GLY A 16 -1.96 10.37 -7.59
C GLY A 16 -2.50 11.20 -6.42
N GLU A 17 -1.63 11.72 -5.56
CA GLU A 17 -2.03 12.60 -4.44
C GLU A 17 -2.80 13.84 -4.93
N ARG A 18 -2.30 14.49 -5.98
CA ARG A 18 -3.02 15.63 -6.59
C ARG A 18 -4.39 15.24 -7.17
N ARG A 19 -4.57 13.99 -7.57
CA ARG A 19 -5.88 13.47 -7.99
C ARG A 19 -6.81 13.25 -6.81
N ILE A 20 -6.30 12.77 -5.66
CA ILE A 20 -7.10 12.66 -4.42
C ILE A 20 -7.72 14.01 -4.08
N ASP A 21 -6.90 15.07 -4.03
CA ASP A 21 -7.37 16.41 -3.69
C ASP A 21 -8.43 16.90 -4.67
N LYS A 22 -8.23 16.67 -5.97
CA LYS A 22 -9.19 17.04 -7.00
C LYS A 22 -10.52 16.28 -6.88
N GLU A 23 -10.47 14.96 -6.65
CA GLU A 23 -11.66 14.13 -6.50
C GLU A 23 -12.39 14.39 -5.17
N ALA A 24 -11.65 14.61 -4.08
CA ALA A 24 -12.22 14.99 -2.79
C ALA A 24 -12.99 16.31 -2.89
N ASN A 25 -12.41 17.32 -3.53
CA ASN A 25 -13.07 18.60 -3.75
C ASN A 25 -14.31 18.47 -4.66
N ARG A 26 -14.22 17.64 -5.73
CA ARG A 26 -15.32 17.43 -6.68
C ARG A 26 -16.50 16.69 -6.07
N ASN A 27 -16.23 15.71 -5.21
CA ASN A 27 -17.23 14.85 -4.61
C ASN A 27 -17.61 15.28 -3.18
N ASN A 28 -17.11 16.43 -2.72
CA ASN A 28 -17.27 16.91 -1.34
C ASN A 28 -16.89 15.84 -0.28
N TRP A 29 -15.89 15.03 -0.60
CA TRP A 29 -15.40 13.99 0.27
C TRP A 29 -14.49 14.61 1.35
N ARG A 30 -14.84 14.38 2.62
CA ARG A 30 -14.07 14.86 3.77
C ARG A 30 -13.60 13.67 4.59
N ILE A 31 -12.36 13.77 5.10
CA ILE A 31 -11.90 12.85 6.14
C ILE A 31 -12.74 13.17 7.39
N PRO A 32 -13.36 12.17 8.05
CA PRO A 32 -14.07 12.38 9.29
C PRO A 32 -13.10 12.89 10.36
N LEU A 33 -13.19 14.16 10.72
CA LEU A 33 -12.49 14.79 11.84
C LEU A 33 -13.51 15.16 12.89
N GLU A 34 -13.07 15.35 14.14
CA GLU A 34 -13.96 15.77 15.21
C GLU A 34 -14.69 17.07 14.87
N ASP A 35 -16.00 17.11 15.13
CA ASP A 35 -16.87 18.24 14.84
C ASP A 35 -16.44 19.48 15.62
N GLY A 36 -16.39 20.63 14.93
CA GLY A 36 -16.16 21.95 15.55
C GLY A 36 -14.77 22.55 15.36
N ALA A 37 -13.84 21.86 14.67
CA ALA A 37 -12.55 22.46 14.35
C ALA A 37 -12.67 23.59 13.31
N PRO A 38 -11.97 24.72 13.47
CA PRO A 38 -11.91 25.78 12.46
C PRO A 38 -11.41 25.23 11.11
N GLN A 39 -11.95 25.71 9.99
CA GLN A 39 -11.64 25.19 8.64
C GLN A 39 -10.13 25.11 8.33
N ARG A 40 -9.33 26.05 8.83
CA ARG A 40 -7.85 26.02 8.69
C ARG A 40 -7.23 24.86 9.45
N VAL A 41 -7.74 24.55 10.65
CA VAL A 41 -7.24 23.43 11.46
C VAL A 41 -7.63 22.11 10.80
N SER A 42 -8.86 21.98 10.30
CA SER A 42 -9.32 20.80 9.57
C SER A 42 -8.44 20.51 8.35
N SER A 43 -8.06 21.51 7.55
CA SER A 43 -7.21 21.30 6.37
C SER A 43 -5.79 20.86 6.74
N ILE A 44 -5.22 21.37 7.82
CA ILE A 44 -3.91 20.92 8.32
C ILE A 44 -3.97 19.47 8.80
N LEU A 45 -5.03 19.10 9.53
CA LEU A 45 -5.23 17.73 10.00
C LEU A 45 -5.44 16.76 8.83
N GLU A 46 -6.22 17.14 7.82
CA GLU A 46 -6.39 16.35 6.60
C GLU A 46 -5.04 16.08 5.89
N ASP A 47 -4.19 17.10 5.78
CA ASP A 47 -2.87 16.97 5.18
C ASP A 47 -1.94 16.06 6.00
N LEU A 48 -2.02 16.12 7.34
CA LEU A 48 -1.27 15.23 8.23
C LEU A 48 -1.73 13.78 8.07
N VAL A 49 -3.04 13.52 8.03
CA VAL A 49 -3.60 12.18 7.81
C VAL A 49 -3.14 11.61 6.48
N LYS A 50 -3.22 12.38 5.39
CA LYS A 50 -2.75 11.96 4.06
C LYS A 50 -1.26 11.59 4.05
N ARG A 51 -0.42 12.40 4.69
CA ARG A 51 1.03 12.13 4.80
C ARG A 51 1.31 10.87 5.59
N GLU A 52 0.63 10.71 6.73
CA GLU A 52 0.75 9.52 7.56
C GLU A 52 0.30 8.26 6.80
N THR A 53 -0.84 8.31 6.11
CA THR A 53 -1.35 7.22 5.27
C THR A 53 -0.36 6.82 4.18
N LYS A 54 0.27 7.80 3.52
CA LYS A 54 1.31 7.55 2.52
C LYS A 54 2.53 6.87 3.13
N THR A 55 3.00 7.35 4.28
CA THR A 55 4.13 6.76 5.00
C THR A 55 3.83 5.31 5.37
N ARG A 56 2.66 5.03 5.92
CA ARG A 56 2.22 3.67 6.28
C ARG A 56 2.06 2.76 5.06
N SER A 57 1.58 3.30 3.93
CA SER A 57 1.52 2.54 2.67
C SER A 57 2.92 2.11 2.20
N SER A 58 3.90 3.02 2.28
CA SER A 58 5.30 2.71 1.93
C SER A 58 5.91 1.69 2.90
N GLU A 59 5.70 1.83 4.20
CA GLU A 59 6.12 0.85 5.20
C GLU A 59 5.51 -0.53 4.96
N PHE A 60 4.23 -0.58 4.61
CA PHE A 60 3.57 -1.84 4.26
C PHE A 60 4.21 -2.49 3.03
N ALA A 61 4.47 -1.71 1.98
CA ALA A 61 5.18 -2.20 0.78
C ALA A 61 6.56 -2.76 1.13
N GLU A 62 7.33 -2.07 1.96
CA GLU A 62 8.67 -2.50 2.40
C GLU A 62 8.64 -3.77 3.26
N MET A 63 7.57 -4.01 4.02
CA MET A 63 7.40 -5.25 4.79
C MET A 63 6.93 -6.42 3.93
N LEU A 64 6.14 -6.13 2.90
CA LEU A 64 5.59 -7.14 1.99
C LEU A 64 6.66 -7.70 1.04
N LEU A 65 7.54 -6.84 0.51
CA LEU A 65 8.53 -7.20 -0.50
C LEU A 65 9.47 -8.35 -0.09
N PRO A 66 10.10 -8.34 1.11
CA PRO A 66 10.99 -9.43 1.53
C PRO A 66 10.26 -10.77 1.66
N GLU A 67 8.96 -10.74 1.99
CA GLU A 67 8.16 -11.96 2.08
C GLU A 67 7.81 -12.51 0.68
N LEU A 68 7.56 -11.62 -0.28
CA LEU A 68 7.36 -12.00 -1.69
C LEU A 68 8.63 -12.60 -2.30
N GLU A 69 9.80 -12.03 -2.03
CA GLU A 69 11.11 -12.55 -2.48
C GLU A 69 11.35 -13.99 -2.04
N LYS A 70 10.93 -14.36 -0.83
CA LYS A 70 11.03 -15.75 -0.34
C LYS A 70 10.08 -16.70 -1.08
N SER A 71 9.04 -16.19 -1.73
CA SER A 71 8.01 -17.00 -2.40
C SER A 71 8.21 -17.12 -3.91
N GLY A 72 8.97 -16.23 -4.52
CA GLY A 72 9.16 -16.21 -5.97
C GLY A 72 9.95 -15.00 -6.45
N PRO A 73 10.14 -14.86 -7.76
CA PRO A 73 10.87 -13.74 -8.33
C PRO A 73 10.13 -12.42 -8.09
N VAL A 74 10.91 -11.36 -7.83
CA VAL A 74 10.45 -9.98 -7.76
C VAL A 74 11.14 -9.13 -8.83
N LEU A 75 10.50 -8.05 -9.25
CA LEU A 75 11.10 -7.11 -10.19
C LEU A 75 12.30 -6.38 -9.58
N ARG A 76 13.24 -5.96 -10.42
CA ARG A 76 14.44 -5.22 -9.98
C ARG A 76 14.10 -3.91 -9.25
N ASN A 77 13.05 -3.20 -9.67
CA ASN A 77 12.46 -2.06 -8.98
C ASN A 77 11.11 -2.50 -8.44
N THR A 78 11.12 -3.12 -7.28
CA THR A 78 9.96 -3.81 -6.71
C THR A 78 8.94 -2.87 -6.08
N HIS A 79 9.41 -1.82 -5.37
CA HIS A 79 8.55 -0.77 -4.85
C HIS A 79 8.48 0.37 -5.88
N ARG A 80 7.30 0.65 -6.36
CA ARG A 80 7.01 1.62 -7.41
C ARG A 80 5.92 2.57 -6.96
N GLU A 81 5.89 3.74 -7.57
CA GLU A 81 4.82 4.72 -7.34
C GLU A 81 3.95 4.88 -8.59
N ALA A 82 2.63 4.93 -8.40
CA ALA A 82 1.68 5.11 -9.48
C ALA A 82 0.41 5.84 -9.03
N GLY A 83 -0.28 6.47 -9.98
CA GLY A 83 -1.56 7.14 -9.73
C GLY A 83 -2.77 6.25 -10.00
N PHE A 84 -2.74 4.98 -9.60
CA PHE A 84 -3.87 4.07 -9.77
C PHE A 84 -5.05 4.48 -8.88
N TYR A 85 -6.25 4.37 -9.42
CA TYR A 85 -7.47 4.80 -8.74
C TYR A 85 -7.69 4.08 -7.39
N VAL A 86 -7.35 2.81 -7.32
CA VAL A 86 -7.45 1.99 -6.10
C VAL A 86 -6.53 2.46 -4.95
N LEU A 87 -5.51 3.27 -5.24
CA LEU A 87 -4.59 3.83 -4.26
C LEU A 87 -5.01 5.21 -3.74
N LEU A 88 -6.16 5.74 -4.17
CA LEU A 88 -6.58 7.11 -3.87
C LEU A 88 -7.25 7.27 -2.49
N ALA A 89 -7.23 6.27 -1.61
CA ALA A 89 -7.74 6.42 -0.24
C ALA A 89 -6.83 7.36 0.58
N PRO A 90 -7.36 8.48 1.11
CA PRO A 90 -6.52 9.47 1.80
C PRO A 90 -6.21 9.09 3.25
N ASP A 91 -6.98 8.20 3.84
CA ASP A 91 -6.98 7.84 5.27
C ASP A 91 -6.77 6.34 5.51
N VAL A 92 -6.60 5.55 4.46
CA VAL A 92 -6.36 4.10 4.55
C VAL A 92 -5.07 3.74 3.84
N PRO A 93 -4.07 3.16 4.52
CA PRO A 93 -2.87 2.65 3.88
C PRO A 93 -3.20 1.65 2.78
N ALA A 94 -2.72 1.89 1.57
CA ALA A 94 -3.06 1.10 0.40
C ALA A 94 -1.82 0.75 -0.43
N VAL A 95 -1.78 -0.50 -0.87
CA VAL A 95 -0.78 -1.00 -1.83
C VAL A 95 -1.47 -1.79 -2.94
N LEU A 96 -0.93 -1.72 -4.14
CA LEU A 96 -1.33 -2.58 -5.25
C LEU A 96 -0.20 -3.57 -5.51
N LEU A 97 -0.51 -4.85 -5.37
CA LEU A 97 0.42 -5.94 -5.61
C LEU A 97 0.21 -6.53 -7.00
N GLU A 98 1.21 -6.42 -7.86
CA GLU A 98 1.34 -7.24 -9.07
C GLU A 98 2.11 -8.51 -8.74
N MET A 99 1.47 -9.66 -8.86
CA MET A 99 2.10 -10.95 -8.51
C MET A 99 2.97 -11.54 -9.62
N GLY A 100 2.99 -10.92 -10.80
CA GLY A 100 3.75 -11.34 -11.97
C GLY A 100 3.04 -11.00 -13.28
N PHE A 101 3.61 -11.44 -14.40
CA PHE A 101 3.16 -11.11 -15.75
C PHE A 101 2.62 -12.34 -16.47
N LEU A 102 1.34 -12.32 -16.86
CA LEU A 102 0.72 -13.42 -17.62
C LEU A 102 1.35 -13.62 -19.02
N THR A 103 2.03 -12.60 -19.53
CA THR A 103 2.79 -12.69 -20.80
C THR A 103 4.15 -13.39 -20.64
N ASN A 104 4.61 -13.57 -19.40
CA ASN A 104 5.81 -14.34 -19.08
C ASN A 104 5.39 -15.78 -18.75
N ARG A 105 6.01 -16.75 -19.44
CA ARG A 105 5.62 -18.17 -19.33
C ARG A 105 5.82 -18.74 -17.91
N GLU A 106 6.90 -18.38 -17.25
CA GLU A 106 7.20 -18.89 -15.90
C GLU A 106 6.28 -18.25 -14.85
N ASP A 107 6.01 -16.96 -14.94
CA ASP A 107 5.04 -16.30 -14.07
C ASP A 107 3.63 -16.87 -14.28
N ALA A 108 3.20 -17.02 -15.53
CA ALA A 108 1.90 -17.59 -15.84
C ALA A 108 1.76 -19.02 -15.29
N LYS A 109 2.78 -19.88 -15.46
CA LYS A 109 2.81 -21.23 -14.92
C LYS A 109 2.73 -21.22 -13.38
N ARG A 110 3.48 -20.35 -12.72
CA ARG A 110 3.48 -20.21 -11.27
C ARG A 110 2.11 -19.75 -10.75
N LEU A 111 1.53 -18.72 -11.38
CA LEU A 111 0.25 -18.13 -10.97
C LEU A 111 -0.97 -19.00 -11.30
N GLN A 112 -0.83 -19.99 -12.20
CA GLN A 112 -1.86 -21.00 -12.50
C GLN A 112 -1.73 -22.24 -11.63
N SER A 113 -0.61 -22.44 -10.93
CA SER A 113 -0.43 -23.60 -10.08
C SER A 113 -0.95 -23.34 -8.67
N GLU A 114 -1.64 -24.33 -8.09
CA GLU A 114 -2.12 -24.26 -6.72
C GLU A 114 -0.98 -24.00 -5.72
N GLN A 115 0.16 -24.64 -5.90
CA GLN A 115 1.33 -24.44 -5.06
C GLN A 115 1.89 -23.00 -5.19
N GLY A 116 1.94 -22.45 -6.40
CA GLY A 116 2.42 -21.08 -6.63
C GLY A 116 1.50 -20.04 -5.99
N ILE A 117 0.18 -20.23 -6.13
CA ILE A 117 -0.81 -19.37 -5.48
C ILE A 117 -0.70 -19.46 -3.96
N ARG A 118 -0.62 -20.65 -3.38
CA ARG A 118 -0.48 -20.84 -1.92
C ARG A 118 0.79 -20.17 -1.38
N LYS A 119 1.92 -20.32 -2.07
CA LYS A 119 3.18 -19.66 -1.68
C LYS A 119 3.05 -18.13 -1.69
N ALA A 120 2.48 -17.56 -2.76
CA ALA A 120 2.27 -16.13 -2.88
C ALA A 120 1.32 -15.60 -1.80
N MET A 121 0.18 -16.25 -1.56
CA MET A 121 -0.77 -15.86 -0.51
C MET A 121 -0.19 -15.99 0.90
N SER A 122 0.63 -17.01 1.17
CA SER A 122 1.33 -17.13 2.45
C SER A 122 2.33 -15.99 2.66
N ALA A 123 3.00 -15.53 1.61
CA ALA A 123 3.91 -14.37 1.67
C ALA A 123 3.13 -13.08 1.95
N VAL A 124 2.01 -12.87 1.25
CA VAL A 124 1.12 -11.72 1.50
C VAL A 124 0.63 -11.71 2.93
N LYS A 125 0.15 -12.87 3.44
CA LYS A 125 -0.28 -12.99 4.83
C LYS A 125 0.82 -12.58 5.81
N ARG A 126 2.04 -13.09 5.67
CA ARG A 126 3.16 -12.72 6.55
C ARG A 126 3.50 -11.24 6.48
N GLY A 127 3.43 -10.63 5.30
CA GLY A 127 3.64 -9.19 5.15
C GLY A 127 2.58 -8.36 5.88
N ILE A 128 1.32 -8.78 5.80
CA ILE A 128 0.20 -8.18 6.53
C ILE A 128 0.38 -8.34 8.04
N ASP A 129 0.64 -9.56 8.53
CA ASP A 129 0.87 -9.83 9.95
C ASP A 129 1.97 -8.92 10.51
N ARG A 130 3.13 -8.83 9.83
CA ARG A 130 4.24 -7.97 10.25
C ARG A 130 3.88 -6.48 10.29
N PHE A 131 3.05 -6.02 9.36
CA PHE A 131 2.60 -4.63 9.34
C PHE A 131 1.73 -4.33 10.56
N PHE A 132 0.76 -5.18 10.88
CA PHE A 132 -0.12 -4.98 12.03
C PHE A 132 0.62 -5.18 13.36
N ASP A 133 1.48 -6.17 13.50
CA ASP A 133 2.31 -6.37 14.70
C ASP A 133 3.13 -5.10 15.03
N LYS A 134 3.70 -4.44 14.00
CA LYS A 134 4.41 -3.17 14.19
C LYS A 134 3.47 -2.06 14.66
N GLN A 135 2.26 -1.96 14.11
CA GLN A 135 1.30 -0.94 14.52
C GLN A 135 0.88 -1.13 15.98
N ASP A 136 0.62 -2.36 16.40
CA ASP A 136 0.25 -2.69 17.79
C ASP A 136 1.34 -2.31 18.78
N ILE A 137 2.61 -2.58 18.45
CA ILE A 137 3.76 -2.18 19.28
C ILE A 137 3.85 -0.65 19.41
N LEU A 138 3.63 0.09 18.31
CA LEU A 138 3.67 1.56 18.33
C LEU A 138 2.54 2.15 19.18
N MET A 139 1.32 1.59 19.08
CA MET A 139 0.18 2.02 19.90
C MET A 139 0.41 1.74 21.38
N ALA A 140 0.86 0.55 21.75
CA ALA A 140 1.17 0.20 23.13
C ALA A 140 2.28 1.10 23.74
N GLY A 141 3.28 1.49 22.93
CA GLY A 141 4.33 2.40 23.35
C GLY A 141 3.85 3.84 23.60
N GLN A 142 2.81 4.28 22.88
CA GLN A 142 2.20 5.60 23.09
C GLN A 142 1.36 5.64 24.36
N GLU A 143 0.59 4.60 24.66
CA GLU A 143 -0.22 4.48 25.88
C GLU A 143 0.65 4.40 27.14
N ALA A 144 1.84 3.81 27.08
CA ALA A 144 2.76 3.71 28.21
C ALA A 144 3.47 5.03 28.56
N ASN A 145 3.49 6.01 27.66
CA ASN A 145 4.18 7.31 27.82
C ASN A 145 3.21 8.50 28.00
N GLY A 146 1.92 8.28 28.05
CA GLY A 146 0.87 9.29 28.28
C GLY A 146 0.26 9.13 29.67
#